data_5edaa07ac91348d8ab2769d468b6b81a
#
_entry.id   5edaa07ac91348d8ab2769d468b6b81a
#
_cell.length_a   1.000
_cell.length_b   1.000
_cell.length_c   1.000
_cell.angle_alpha   90.00
_cell.angle_beta   90.00
_cell.angle_gamma   90.00
#
_symmetry.space_group_name_H-M   'P 1'
#
loop_
_entity.id
_entity.type
_entity.pdbx_description
1 polymer ?
#
loop_
_entity_poly.entity_id
_entity_poly.type
_entity_poly.pdbx_seq_one_letter_code
_entity_poly.pdbx_strand_id
1 'polypeptide(L)'
;MKIELLGYLMMWGLVLGTARSTPLEVATVPWNSGEVRLNEIQLVGTHNSYHLEPEETLKTKFIEKSPLSRQYIKTLEYNHLPLNEQFDRGIRQIELDVFADPVGGRYAKPRGATANTQISARMNEPGLKVFHLQDVDFRSTCPTFLGCLQTVKRWSDANPNHLPILILVEAKDSQIPRWVEKALSFEFTQPIPFDEAQLDTIDLEIRSIFPEHQLITPDTVRGDAATLNQAVRTQGWPRLSTSRGKIMFALDNEGKIRDRYTRGYPSLAGRVMFVSAPPGSDEAAFFKRNNPFDRSISHLVSQGYLVRTRADADTREARSNNTKRRDAAFASGAQFVSTDYPVANPALSDYAVAFPGNVAARCNPFNTGGCPFDLPRDIAIR
;
A
#
# COMPACT_ATOMS: atom_id res chain seq x y z
N MET A 1 -56.24 -44.34 60.31
CA MET A 1 -57.22 -43.28 60.07
C MET A 1 -56.77 -42.58 58.78
N LYS A 2 -57.44 -42.87 57.70
CA LYS A 2 -57.14 -42.39 56.32
C LYS A 2 -57.82 -41.05 56.14
N ILE A 3 -57.12 -40.06 55.57
CA ILE A 3 -57.73 -38.87 55.00
C ILE A 3 -57.17 -38.72 53.63
N GLU A 4 -58.02 -38.84 52.62
CA GLU A 4 -57.79 -38.59 51.22
C GLU A 4 -57.84 -37.06 50.97
N LEU A 5 -56.93 -36.52 50.19
CA LEU A 5 -57.05 -35.18 49.61
C LEU A 5 -56.96 -35.27 48.09
N LEU A 6 -58.06 -34.97 47.41
CA LEU A 6 -58.18 -34.76 45.97
C LEU A 6 -57.37 -33.50 45.55
N GLY A 7 -56.48 -33.67 44.66
CA GLY A 7 -55.75 -32.54 43.98
C GLY A 7 -56.37 -32.20 42.63
N TYR A 8 -56.81 -30.94 42.51
CA TYR A 8 -57.22 -30.34 41.22
C TYR A 8 -56.02 -30.09 40.33
N LEU A 9 -55.97 -30.73 39.18
CA LEU A 9 -55.01 -30.36 38.07
C LEU A 9 -55.63 -29.20 37.26
N MET A 10 -55.07 -28.01 37.42
CA MET A 10 -55.23 -26.91 36.43
C MET A 10 -54.20 -27.03 35.33
N MET A 11 -54.65 -27.40 34.14
CA MET A 11 -53.84 -27.31 32.89
C MET A 11 -53.78 -25.83 32.48
N TRP A 12 -52.61 -25.25 32.59
CA TRP A 12 -52.27 -24.00 31.91
C TRP A 12 -51.68 -24.32 30.52
N GLY A 13 -52.46 -24.05 29.48
CA GLY A 13 -52.00 -24.09 28.10
C GLY A 13 -51.03 -22.96 27.84
N LEU A 14 -49.74 -23.25 27.68
CA LEU A 14 -48.75 -22.30 27.13
C LEU A 14 -49.01 -22.11 25.65
N VAL A 15 -49.59 -20.98 25.28
CA VAL A 15 -49.60 -20.52 23.88
C VAL A 15 -48.24 -19.98 23.57
N LEU A 16 -47.38 -20.77 22.93
CA LEU A 16 -46.14 -20.32 22.31
C LEU A 16 -46.49 -19.47 21.10
N GLY A 17 -46.61 -18.17 21.29
CA GLY A 17 -46.63 -17.20 20.21
C GLY A 17 -45.27 -17.15 19.57
N THR A 18 -45.14 -17.69 18.35
CA THR A 18 -43.98 -17.47 17.49
C THR A 18 -43.95 -16.00 17.06
N ALA A 19 -43.21 -15.18 17.79
CA ALA A 19 -42.88 -13.84 17.32
C ALA A 19 -42.03 -14.01 16.03
N ARG A 20 -42.67 -13.81 14.87
CA ARG A 20 -41.96 -13.58 13.63
C ARG A 20 -41.19 -12.26 13.79
N SER A 21 -39.88 -12.34 13.98
CA SER A 21 -39.00 -11.20 13.80
C SER A 21 -39.09 -10.77 12.33
N THR A 22 -39.79 -9.68 12.06
CA THR A 22 -39.66 -8.95 10.79
C THR A 22 -38.19 -8.54 10.65
N PRO A 23 -37.52 -8.84 9.54
CA PRO A 23 -36.21 -8.28 9.29
C PRO A 23 -36.33 -6.75 9.37
N LEU A 24 -35.51 -6.11 10.19
CA LEU A 24 -35.29 -4.67 10.13
C LEU A 24 -34.88 -4.38 8.68
N GLU A 25 -35.78 -3.80 7.90
CA GLU A 25 -35.44 -3.14 6.66
C GLU A 25 -34.49 -1.99 7.02
N VAL A 26 -33.19 -2.25 6.86
CA VAL A 26 -32.18 -1.19 6.89
C VAL A 26 -32.51 -0.33 5.67
N ALA A 27 -33.12 0.81 5.91
CA ALA A 27 -33.37 1.81 4.87
C ALA A 27 -32.03 2.12 4.23
N THR A 28 -31.79 1.60 3.03
CA THR A 28 -30.65 1.95 2.20
C THR A 28 -30.87 3.39 1.73
N VAL A 29 -30.34 4.34 2.50
CA VAL A 29 -30.22 5.72 2.00
C VAL A 29 -29.37 5.62 0.73
N PRO A 30 -29.86 6.10 -0.44
CA PRO A 30 -29.07 6.06 -1.66
C PRO A 30 -27.79 6.84 -1.42
N TRP A 31 -26.66 6.13 -1.41
CA TRP A 31 -25.37 6.72 -1.16
C TRP A 31 -24.98 7.64 -2.31
N ASN A 32 -24.85 8.93 -2.04
CA ASN A 32 -24.31 9.90 -2.99
C ASN A 32 -22.78 9.88 -2.94
N SER A 33 -22.17 8.91 -3.65
CA SER A 33 -20.70 8.77 -3.77
C SER A 33 -20.01 10.04 -4.27
N GLY A 34 -20.76 10.95 -4.85
CA GLY A 34 -20.26 12.21 -5.36
C GLY A 34 -19.73 13.16 -4.30
N GLU A 35 -20.15 13.02 -3.06
CA GLU A 35 -19.75 13.92 -1.98
C GLU A 35 -18.52 13.46 -1.19
N VAL A 36 -18.22 12.16 -1.14
CA VAL A 36 -17.08 11.63 -0.36
C VAL A 36 -15.75 11.97 -1.05
N ARG A 37 -14.79 12.44 -0.26
CA ARG A 37 -13.45 12.81 -0.71
C ARG A 37 -12.45 11.68 -0.49
N LEU A 38 -11.32 11.73 -1.21
CA LEU A 38 -10.26 10.71 -1.12
C LEU A 38 -9.72 10.54 0.32
N ASN A 39 -9.58 11.61 1.08
CA ASN A 39 -9.09 11.57 2.47
C ASN A 39 -10.14 11.08 3.49
N GLU A 40 -11.38 10.85 3.07
CA GLU A 40 -12.48 10.39 3.93
C GLU A 40 -12.70 8.87 3.88
N ILE A 41 -11.89 8.16 3.12
CA ILE A 41 -11.91 6.70 3.03
C ILE A 41 -10.60 6.09 3.56
N GLN A 42 -10.66 4.82 3.90
CA GLN A 42 -9.50 4.01 4.25
C GLN A 42 -9.38 2.83 3.28
N LEU A 43 -8.16 2.57 2.83
CA LEU A 43 -7.81 1.60 1.79
C LEU A 43 -6.72 0.65 2.30
N VAL A 44 -6.73 -0.59 1.84
CA VAL A 44 -5.64 -1.54 2.07
C VAL A 44 -4.67 -1.47 0.91
N GLY A 45 -3.39 -1.50 1.25
CA GLY A 45 -2.28 -1.53 0.31
C GLY A 45 -1.29 -2.65 0.61
N THR A 46 -0.34 -2.83 -0.30
CA THR A 46 0.80 -3.72 -0.10
C THR A 46 2.11 -2.92 -0.02
N HIS A 47 3.05 -3.44 0.76
CA HIS A 47 4.41 -2.96 0.85
C HIS A 47 5.28 -3.83 -0.07
N ASN A 48 6.25 -3.24 -0.79
CA ASN A 48 7.06 -3.94 -1.78
C ASN A 48 6.21 -4.84 -2.70
N SER A 49 5.22 -4.26 -3.34
CA SER A 49 4.11 -4.97 -3.99
C SER A 49 4.51 -5.90 -5.15
N TYR A 50 5.72 -5.78 -5.61
CA TYR A 50 6.37 -6.58 -6.65
C TYR A 50 7.11 -7.81 -6.09
N HIS A 51 7.32 -7.89 -4.76
CA HIS A 51 8.29 -8.75 -4.11
C HIS A 51 7.95 -10.24 -4.23
N LEU A 52 9.00 -11.02 -4.53
CA LEU A 52 9.05 -12.46 -4.42
C LEU A 52 10.25 -12.83 -3.55
N GLU A 53 10.05 -13.66 -2.54
CA GLU A 53 11.11 -14.07 -1.62
C GLU A 53 12.34 -14.63 -2.35
N PRO A 54 13.56 -14.46 -1.79
CA PRO A 54 14.76 -15.03 -2.37
C PRO A 54 14.67 -16.55 -2.54
N GLU A 55 15.39 -17.09 -3.55
CA GLU A 55 15.46 -18.53 -3.78
C GLU A 55 16.03 -19.28 -2.56
N GLU A 56 15.54 -20.49 -2.31
CA GLU A 56 15.91 -21.29 -1.14
C GLU A 56 17.42 -21.53 -1.04
N THR A 57 18.08 -21.79 -2.17
CA THR A 57 19.53 -21.95 -2.25
C THR A 57 20.28 -20.70 -1.78
N LEU A 58 19.76 -19.51 -2.11
CA LEU A 58 20.33 -18.24 -1.68
C LEU A 58 20.06 -17.99 -0.20
N LYS A 59 18.84 -18.25 0.27
CA LYS A 59 18.47 -18.14 1.69
C LYS A 59 19.38 -18.99 2.55
N THR A 60 19.57 -20.27 2.21
CA THR A 60 20.45 -21.20 2.93
C THR A 60 21.88 -20.67 3.00
N LYS A 61 22.44 -20.23 1.87
CA LYS A 61 23.80 -19.67 1.80
C LYS A 61 24.00 -18.48 2.75
N PHE A 62 22.99 -17.59 2.88
CA PHE A 62 23.09 -16.44 3.77
C PHE A 62 22.80 -16.79 5.24
N ILE A 63 21.87 -17.69 5.50
CA ILE A 63 21.54 -18.17 6.86
C ILE A 63 22.78 -18.80 7.56
N GLU A 64 23.62 -19.50 6.80
CA GLU A 64 24.82 -20.13 7.31
C GLU A 64 25.95 -19.15 7.65
N LYS A 65 25.91 -17.92 7.11
CA LYS A 65 26.96 -16.92 7.30
C LYS A 65 27.00 -16.34 8.71
N SER A 66 25.83 -16.00 9.28
CA SER A 66 25.75 -15.44 10.62
C SER A 66 24.33 -15.46 11.19
N PRO A 67 24.16 -15.35 12.53
CA PRO A 67 22.83 -15.17 13.13
C PRO A 67 22.09 -13.91 12.62
N LEU A 68 22.82 -12.83 12.35
CA LEU A 68 22.23 -11.58 11.82
C LEU A 68 21.70 -11.78 10.40
N SER A 69 22.47 -12.49 9.54
CA SER A 69 22.00 -12.84 8.19
C SER A 69 20.74 -13.71 8.24
N ARG A 70 20.70 -14.68 9.16
CA ARG A 70 19.49 -15.50 9.37
C ARG A 70 18.28 -14.67 9.77
N GLN A 71 18.46 -13.71 10.67
CA GLN A 71 17.37 -12.82 11.09
C GLN A 71 16.90 -11.95 9.92
N TYR A 72 17.83 -11.40 9.14
CA TYR A 72 17.52 -10.57 7.98
C TYR A 72 16.77 -11.38 6.91
N ILE A 73 17.23 -12.55 6.52
CA ILE A 73 16.57 -13.42 5.53
C ILE A 73 15.11 -13.71 5.93
N LYS A 74 14.84 -13.94 7.21
CA LYS A 74 13.48 -14.15 7.69
C LYS A 74 12.55 -12.97 7.43
N THR A 75 13.07 -11.75 7.36
CA THR A 75 12.26 -10.57 7.06
C THR A 75 11.83 -10.51 5.59
N LEU A 76 12.48 -11.30 4.72
CA LEU A 76 12.22 -11.38 3.28
C LEU A 76 11.32 -12.57 2.89
N GLU A 77 10.84 -13.37 3.85
CA GLU A 77 10.04 -14.56 3.57
C GLU A 77 8.54 -14.20 3.41
N TYR A 78 8.23 -13.43 2.40
CA TYR A 78 6.86 -13.13 1.94
C TYR A 78 6.84 -13.00 0.41
N ASN A 79 5.67 -13.19 -0.17
CA ASN A 79 5.46 -13.12 -1.60
C ASN A 79 4.19 -12.32 -1.92
N HIS A 80 4.23 -11.57 -3.00
CA HIS A 80 3.05 -10.92 -3.55
C HIS A 80 2.60 -11.56 -4.87
N LEU A 81 1.30 -11.53 -5.09
CA LEU A 81 0.70 -11.84 -6.38
C LEU A 81 1.09 -10.77 -7.42
N PRO A 82 0.98 -11.04 -8.72
CA PRO A 82 1.07 -10.00 -9.75
C PRO A 82 0.14 -8.82 -9.44
N LEU A 83 0.55 -7.60 -9.82
CA LEU A 83 -0.16 -6.35 -9.44
C LEU A 83 -1.63 -6.35 -9.86
N ASN A 84 -1.96 -6.84 -11.04
CA ASN A 84 -3.35 -6.97 -11.50
C ASN A 84 -4.20 -7.85 -10.57
N GLU A 85 -3.66 -8.97 -10.10
CA GLU A 85 -4.36 -9.86 -9.16
C GLU A 85 -4.52 -9.24 -7.77
N GLN A 86 -3.56 -8.41 -7.34
CA GLN A 86 -3.70 -7.64 -6.11
C GLN A 86 -4.86 -6.63 -6.23
N PHE A 87 -4.99 -5.93 -7.36
CA PHE A 87 -6.09 -5.00 -7.61
C PHE A 87 -7.45 -5.72 -7.67
N ASP A 88 -7.51 -6.91 -8.27
CA ASP A 88 -8.72 -7.75 -8.30
C ASP A 88 -9.16 -8.16 -6.89
N ARG A 89 -8.23 -8.21 -5.93
CA ARG A 89 -8.48 -8.46 -4.50
C ARG A 89 -8.74 -7.20 -3.67
N GLY A 90 -8.93 -6.04 -4.31
CA GLY A 90 -9.28 -4.79 -3.63
C GLY A 90 -8.09 -3.98 -3.13
N ILE A 91 -6.85 -4.33 -3.44
CA ILE A 91 -5.69 -3.49 -3.11
C ILE A 91 -5.75 -2.19 -3.90
N ARG A 92 -5.58 -1.05 -3.24
CA ARG A 92 -5.61 0.30 -3.83
C ARG A 92 -4.41 1.16 -3.45
N GLN A 93 -3.41 0.59 -2.81
CA GLN A 93 -2.08 1.17 -2.66
C GLN A 93 -1.05 0.11 -2.94
N ILE A 94 -0.05 0.44 -3.73
CA ILE A 94 1.12 -0.39 -3.99
C ILE A 94 2.40 0.40 -3.75
N GLU A 95 3.52 -0.30 -3.61
CA GLU A 95 4.84 0.28 -3.40
C GLU A 95 5.84 -0.39 -4.34
N LEU A 96 6.63 0.43 -5.05
CA LEU A 96 7.61 0.01 -6.04
C LEU A 96 8.97 0.64 -5.72
N ASP A 97 9.96 -0.19 -5.37
CA ASP A 97 11.33 0.24 -5.20
C ASP A 97 12.01 0.31 -6.56
N VAL A 98 12.61 1.44 -6.89
CA VAL A 98 13.22 1.66 -8.20
C VAL A 98 14.73 1.86 -8.10
N PHE A 99 15.47 1.23 -9.01
CA PHE A 99 16.91 1.40 -9.19
C PHE A 99 17.20 2.01 -10.56
N ALA A 100 18.05 3.03 -10.61
CA ALA A 100 18.44 3.66 -11.86
C ALA A 100 19.34 2.72 -12.70
N ASP A 101 18.99 2.56 -13.98
CA ASP A 101 19.77 1.80 -14.96
C ASP A 101 19.62 2.41 -16.37
N PRO A 102 20.16 3.63 -16.59
CA PRO A 102 19.93 4.39 -17.82
C PRO A 102 20.51 3.73 -19.08
N VAL A 103 21.46 2.81 -18.92
CA VAL A 103 22.08 2.08 -20.04
C VAL A 103 21.46 0.70 -20.25
N GLY A 104 20.90 0.13 -19.18
CA GLY A 104 20.43 -1.26 -19.14
C GLY A 104 21.52 -2.27 -18.76
N GLY A 105 21.10 -3.44 -18.27
CA GLY A 105 21.97 -4.56 -18.00
C GLY A 105 22.73 -4.52 -16.67
N ARG A 106 22.72 -3.42 -15.92
CA ARG A 106 23.43 -3.31 -14.63
C ARG A 106 23.01 -4.40 -13.64
N TYR A 107 21.73 -4.72 -13.61
CA TYR A 107 21.14 -5.69 -12.69
C TYR A 107 20.69 -6.97 -13.40
N ALA A 108 21.08 -7.18 -14.65
CA ALA A 108 20.66 -8.34 -15.45
C ALA A 108 21.34 -9.65 -15.04
N LYS A 109 22.41 -9.58 -14.24
CA LYS A 109 23.17 -10.74 -13.76
C LYS A 109 23.39 -10.65 -12.24
N PRO A 110 22.32 -10.80 -11.43
CA PRO A 110 22.46 -10.74 -9.97
C PRO A 110 23.43 -11.80 -9.49
N ARG A 111 24.36 -11.42 -8.62
CA ARG A 111 25.41 -12.33 -8.13
C ARG A 111 24.90 -13.47 -7.25
N GLY A 112 23.71 -13.28 -6.68
CA GLY A 112 23.02 -14.34 -5.93
C GLY A 112 22.24 -15.32 -6.80
N ALA A 113 22.08 -15.03 -8.12
CA ALA A 113 21.38 -15.93 -9.02
C ALA A 113 22.12 -17.26 -9.20
N THR A 114 21.35 -18.33 -9.34
CA THR A 114 21.83 -19.68 -9.70
C THR A 114 21.67 -19.90 -11.20
N ALA A 115 22.22 -21.03 -11.71
CA ALA A 115 22.03 -21.40 -13.11
C ALA A 115 20.55 -21.60 -13.51
N ASN A 116 19.69 -21.87 -12.54
CA ASN A 116 18.26 -22.10 -12.75
C ASN A 116 17.40 -20.84 -12.51
N THR A 117 18.01 -19.74 -12.06
CA THR A 117 17.28 -18.49 -11.79
C THR A 117 16.79 -17.86 -13.09
N GLN A 118 15.47 -17.64 -13.16
CA GLN A 118 14.86 -16.96 -14.32
C GLN A 118 15.01 -15.44 -14.16
N ILE A 119 15.85 -14.84 -14.99
CA ILE A 119 16.00 -13.38 -15.07
C ILE A 119 15.28 -12.88 -16.32
N SER A 120 14.40 -11.90 -16.15
CA SER A 120 13.70 -11.27 -17.29
C SER A 120 14.69 -10.64 -18.26
N ALA A 121 14.52 -10.89 -19.57
CA ALA A 121 15.29 -10.23 -20.62
C ALA A 121 15.17 -8.70 -20.58
N ARG A 122 14.05 -8.17 -20.04
CA ARG A 122 13.83 -6.72 -19.84
C ARG A 122 14.83 -6.07 -18.88
N MET A 123 15.53 -6.85 -18.05
CA MET A 123 16.61 -6.31 -17.22
C MET A 123 17.80 -5.77 -18.03
N ASN A 124 17.90 -6.12 -19.33
CA ASN A 124 18.92 -5.56 -20.24
C ASN A 124 18.46 -4.24 -20.92
N GLU A 125 17.18 -3.88 -20.81
CA GLU A 125 16.66 -2.64 -21.39
C GLU A 125 17.09 -1.44 -20.54
N PRO A 126 17.33 -0.24 -21.11
CA PRO A 126 17.45 1.01 -20.35
C PRO A 126 16.20 1.32 -19.54
N GLY A 127 16.34 2.07 -18.44
CA GLY A 127 15.22 2.52 -17.60
C GLY A 127 15.26 1.95 -16.18
N LEU A 128 14.31 2.36 -15.37
CA LEU A 128 14.26 1.98 -13.95
C LEU A 128 13.94 0.51 -13.75
N LYS A 129 14.63 -0.16 -12.82
CA LYS A 129 14.41 -1.56 -12.42
C LYS A 129 13.68 -1.64 -11.10
N VAL A 130 12.88 -2.69 -10.91
CA VAL A 130 12.04 -2.87 -9.72
C VAL A 130 12.38 -4.16 -8.99
N PHE A 131 13.04 -4.02 -7.86
CA PHE A 131 13.37 -5.08 -6.92
C PHE A 131 13.77 -4.45 -5.56
N HIS A 132 13.91 -5.26 -4.49
CA HIS A 132 14.13 -4.75 -3.13
C HIS A 132 15.61 -4.53 -2.79
N LEU A 133 16.47 -5.52 -3.07
CA LEU A 133 17.90 -5.43 -2.78
C LEU A 133 18.72 -6.10 -3.89
N GLN A 134 19.70 -5.35 -4.42
CA GLN A 134 20.56 -5.86 -5.48
C GLN A 134 21.25 -7.17 -5.05
N ASP A 135 21.36 -8.07 -6.01
CA ASP A 135 22.07 -9.34 -5.93
C ASP A 135 21.52 -10.39 -4.95
N VAL A 136 20.70 -10.02 -3.97
CA VAL A 136 20.17 -10.94 -2.94
C VAL A 136 18.65 -11.05 -3.02
N ASP A 137 17.96 -9.93 -3.00
CA ASP A 137 16.50 -9.86 -3.01
C ASP A 137 16.01 -9.14 -4.26
N PHE A 138 16.32 -9.75 -5.41
CA PHE A 138 16.13 -9.18 -6.75
C PHE A 138 14.91 -9.74 -7.48
N ARG A 139 14.20 -10.71 -6.89
CA ARG A 139 13.03 -11.32 -7.54
C ARG A 139 11.83 -10.38 -7.49
N SER A 140 11.17 -10.24 -8.63
CA SER A 140 10.08 -9.31 -8.82
C SER A 140 9.04 -9.86 -9.78
N THR A 141 7.75 -9.61 -9.49
CA THR A 141 6.63 -9.92 -10.39
C THR A 141 6.59 -8.98 -11.61
N CYS A 142 7.25 -7.80 -11.53
CA CYS A 142 7.38 -6.83 -12.61
C CYS A 142 8.74 -6.13 -12.53
N PRO A 143 9.82 -6.69 -13.12
CA PRO A 143 11.21 -6.30 -12.86
C PRO A 143 11.63 -4.95 -13.47
N THR A 144 10.77 -4.25 -14.22
CA THR A 144 11.04 -2.89 -14.74
C THR A 144 9.89 -1.95 -14.37
N PHE A 145 10.21 -0.69 -14.05
CA PHE A 145 9.19 0.29 -13.65
C PHE A 145 8.15 0.49 -14.75
N LEU A 146 8.57 0.69 -16.00
CA LEU A 146 7.66 0.74 -17.13
C LEU A 146 6.77 -0.50 -17.25
N GLY A 147 7.31 -1.69 -16.99
CA GLY A 147 6.53 -2.94 -17.00
C GLY A 147 5.46 -2.99 -15.91
N CYS A 148 5.80 -2.53 -14.69
CA CYS A 148 4.85 -2.39 -13.60
C CYS A 148 3.75 -1.38 -13.96
N LEU A 149 4.14 -0.18 -14.42
CA LEU A 149 3.20 0.88 -14.81
C LEU A 149 2.27 0.43 -15.95
N GLN A 150 2.78 -0.28 -16.95
CA GLN A 150 1.97 -0.86 -18.03
C GLN A 150 0.94 -1.89 -17.50
N THR A 151 1.32 -2.66 -16.47
CA THR A 151 0.38 -3.61 -15.84
C THR A 151 -0.72 -2.87 -15.09
N VAL A 152 -0.37 -1.84 -14.32
CA VAL A 152 -1.35 -0.96 -13.66
C VAL A 152 -2.27 -0.30 -14.68
N LYS A 153 -1.70 0.26 -15.77
CA LYS A 153 -2.46 0.95 -16.82
C LYS A 153 -3.48 0.03 -17.49
N ARG A 154 -3.06 -1.16 -17.91
CA ARG A 154 -3.98 -2.15 -18.53
C ARG A 154 -5.12 -2.53 -17.59
N TRP A 155 -4.80 -2.76 -16.30
CA TRP A 155 -5.84 -3.08 -15.32
C TRP A 155 -6.79 -1.90 -15.09
N SER A 156 -6.26 -0.69 -14.96
CA SER A 156 -7.04 0.54 -14.77
C SER A 156 -7.98 0.80 -15.96
N ASP A 157 -7.49 0.65 -17.18
CA ASP A 157 -8.30 0.84 -18.40
C ASP A 157 -9.43 -0.22 -18.51
N ALA A 158 -9.17 -1.45 -18.06
CA ALA A 158 -10.19 -2.49 -18.02
C ALA A 158 -11.22 -2.28 -16.88
N ASN A 159 -10.91 -1.45 -15.90
CA ASN A 159 -11.73 -1.18 -14.71
C ASN A 159 -11.94 0.33 -14.48
N PRO A 160 -12.48 1.10 -15.42
CA PRO A 160 -12.41 2.58 -15.43
C PRO A 160 -13.10 3.26 -14.24
N ASN A 161 -13.90 2.53 -13.47
CA ASN A 161 -14.60 3.02 -12.28
C ASN A 161 -13.92 2.65 -10.96
N HIS A 162 -12.70 2.13 -10.99
CA HIS A 162 -11.99 1.76 -9.77
C HIS A 162 -11.74 2.97 -8.87
N LEU A 163 -11.63 2.74 -7.54
CA LEU A 163 -11.16 3.75 -6.59
C LEU A 163 -9.73 4.17 -6.93
N PRO A 164 -9.33 5.41 -6.63
CA PRO A 164 -7.97 5.86 -6.89
C PRO A 164 -6.92 4.91 -6.33
N ILE A 165 -5.88 4.66 -7.12
CA ILE A 165 -4.75 3.83 -6.71
C ILE A 165 -3.57 4.74 -6.36
N LEU A 166 -3.03 4.60 -5.14
CA LEU A 166 -1.76 5.21 -4.76
C LEU A 166 -0.61 4.28 -5.10
N ILE A 167 0.40 4.79 -5.79
CA ILE A 167 1.67 4.13 -6.03
C ILE A 167 2.76 4.89 -5.26
N LEU A 168 3.32 4.24 -4.23
CA LEU A 168 4.54 4.72 -3.58
C LEU A 168 5.74 4.32 -4.43
N VAL A 169 6.69 5.23 -4.60
CA VAL A 169 7.92 4.98 -5.33
C VAL A 169 9.09 5.25 -4.39
N GLU A 170 9.88 4.23 -4.09
CA GLU A 170 11.13 4.38 -3.33
C GLU A 170 12.34 4.35 -4.29
N ALA A 171 13.05 5.46 -4.39
CA ALA A 171 14.30 5.53 -5.14
C ALA A 171 15.43 4.90 -4.32
N LYS A 172 15.98 3.78 -4.79
CA LYS A 172 17.00 2.97 -4.09
C LYS A 172 18.38 3.27 -4.63
N ASP A 173 19.19 4.00 -3.85
CA ASP A 173 20.58 4.29 -4.22
C ASP A 173 21.59 4.00 -3.09
N SER A 174 21.14 3.36 -2.03
CA SER A 174 21.99 3.03 -0.89
C SER A 174 22.99 1.94 -1.23
N GLN A 175 24.27 2.25 -1.05
CA GLN A 175 25.33 1.29 -1.18
C GLN A 175 25.34 0.36 0.04
N ILE A 176 25.61 -0.93 -0.19
CA ILE A 176 25.87 -1.86 0.91
C ILE A 176 27.24 -1.55 1.51
N PRO A 177 27.32 -1.36 2.83
CA PRO A 177 28.60 -1.06 3.46
C PRO A 177 29.65 -2.16 3.24
N ARG A 178 30.89 -1.78 2.93
CA ARG A 178 31.99 -2.74 2.67
C ARG A 178 32.23 -3.73 3.80
N TRP A 179 31.95 -3.36 5.05
CA TRP A 179 32.08 -4.30 6.17
C TRP A 179 31.03 -5.42 6.10
N VAL A 180 29.84 -5.15 5.56
CA VAL A 180 28.79 -6.16 5.30
C VAL A 180 29.26 -7.10 4.17
N GLU A 181 29.76 -6.55 3.07
CA GLU A 181 30.31 -7.33 1.95
C GLU A 181 31.42 -8.26 2.43
N LYS A 182 32.33 -7.73 3.25
CA LYS A 182 33.43 -8.51 3.84
C LYS A 182 32.93 -9.60 4.78
N ALA A 183 31.97 -9.30 5.67
CA ALA A 183 31.39 -10.26 6.60
C ALA A 183 30.63 -11.38 5.88
N LEU A 184 29.96 -11.07 4.78
CA LEU A 184 29.22 -12.02 3.96
C LEU A 184 30.11 -12.74 2.93
N SER A 185 31.36 -12.29 2.73
CA SER A 185 32.22 -12.71 1.61
C SER A 185 31.44 -12.62 0.27
N PHE A 186 30.76 -11.50 0.06
CA PHE A 186 29.85 -11.28 -1.05
C PHE A 186 29.91 -9.81 -1.45
N GLU A 187 30.25 -9.52 -2.69
CA GLU A 187 30.22 -8.16 -3.25
C GLU A 187 28.84 -7.87 -3.82
N PHE A 188 28.39 -6.62 -3.69
CA PHE A 188 27.12 -6.17 -4.23
C PHE A 188 27.32 -5.25 -5.45
N THR A 189 26.41 -5.34 -6.41
CA THR A 189 26.31 -4.39 -7.50
C THR A 189 26.04 -3.00 -6.93
N GLN A 190 26.89 -2.02 -7.26
CA GLN A 190 26.72 -0.66 -6.74
C GLN A 190 25.59 0.04 -7.46
N PRO A 191 24.57 0.58 -6.75
CA PRO A 191 23.49 1.32 -7.36
C PRO A 191 23.98 2.67 -7.91
N ILE A 192 23.26 3.19 -8.91
CA ILE A 192 23.46 4.54 -9.42
C ILE A 192 22.74 5.50 -8.47
N PRO A 193 23.39 6.57 -7.96
CA PRO A 193 22.74 7.57 -7.13
C PRO A 193 21.59 8.28 -7.85
N PHE A 194 20.50 8.53 -7.14
CA PHE A 194 19.41 9.36 -7.65
C PHE A 194 19.78 10.85 -7.53
N ASP A 195 20.35 11.40 -8.58
CA ASP A 195 20.48 12.84 -8.77
C ASP A 195 19.16 13.44 -9.35
N GLU A 196 19.19 14.71 -9.70
CA GLU A 196 18.00 15.40 -10.23
C GLU A 196 17.52 14.76 -11.55
N ALA A 197 18.44 14.41 -12.45
CA ALA A 197 18.11 13.80 -13.74
C ALA A 197 17.49 12.40 -13.58
N GLN A 198 17.99 11.60 -12.61
CA GLN A 198 17.39 10.29 -12.32
C GLN A 198 16.01 10.40 -11.67
N LEU A 199 15.78 11.42 -10.84
CA LEU A 199 14.46 11.71 -10.26
C LEU A 199 13.47 12.20 -11.33
N ASP A 200 13.93 13.04 -12.28
CA ASP A 200 13.12 13.45 -13.43
C ASP A 200 12.75 12.27 -14.33
N THR A 201 13.61 11.25 -14.43
CA THR A 201 13.31 10.01 -15.17
C THR A 201 12.09 9.28 -14.59
N ILE A 202 11.88 9.31 -13.25
CA ILE A 202 10.69 8.73 -12.64
C ILE A 202 9.42 9.42 -13.16
N ASP A 203 9.39 10.75 -13.14
CA ASP A 203 8.25 11.54 -13.64
C ASP A 203 8.01 11.30 -15.14
N LEU A 204 9.09 11.20 -15.94
CA LEU A 204 9.02 10.92 -17.36
C LEU A 204 8.46 9.53 -17.66
N GLU A 205 8.91 8.48 -16.98
CA GLU A 205 8.36 7.13 -17.14
C GLU A 205 6.88 7.07 -16.75
N ILE A 206 6.47 7.74 -15.66
CA ILE A 206 5.05 7.84 -15.25
C ILE A 206 4.22 8.50 -16.37
N ARG A 207 4.63 9.68 -16.84
CA ARG A 207 3.91 10.45 -17.87
C ARG A 207 3.91 9.77 -19.25
N SER A 208 4.88 8.91 -19.52
CA SER A 208 4.90 8.11 -20.75
C SER A 208 3.80 7.05 -20.80
N ILE A 209 3.28 6.63 -19.65
CA ILE A 209 2.26 5.59 -19.53
C ILE A 209 0.88 6.18 -19.21
N PHE A 210 0.79 7.16 -18.32
CA PHE A 210 -0.47 7.74 -17.87
C PHE A 210 -0.68 9.15 -18.46
N PRO A 211 -1.73 9.37 -19.25
CA PRO A 211 -2.11 10.72 -19.65
C PRO A 211 -2.56 11.54 -18.44
N GLU A 212 -2.43 12.86 -18.49
CA GLU A 212 -2.66 13.77 -17.38
C GLU A 212 -4.06 13.60 -16.75
N HIS A 213 -5.09 13.36 -17.57
CA HIS A 213 -6.47 13.19 -17.09
C HIS A 213 -6.66 11.92 -16.23
N GLN A 214 -5.76 10.94 -16.30
CA GLN A 214 -5.75 9.74 -15.46
C GLN A 214 -4.89 9.90 -14.21
N LEU A 215 -4.26 11.05 -14.01
CA LEU A 215 -3.42 11.32 -12.86
C LEU A 215 -4.13 12.20 -11.83
N ILE A 216 -3.84 11.97 -10.55
CA ILE A 216 -4.07 12.91 -9.45
C ILE A 216 -2.69 13.44 -9.08
N THR A 217 -2.35 14.65 -9.55
CA THR A 217 -1.05 15.28 -9.34
C THR A 217 -1.12 16.36 -8.26
N PRO A 218 0.02 16.80 -7.69
CA PRO A 218 0.05 17.96 -6.80
C PRO A 218 -0.62 19.20 -7.40
N ASP A 219 -0.44 19.45 -8.70
CA ASP A 219 -1.06 20.59 -9.39
C ASP A 219 -2.58 20.47 -9.45
N THR A 220 -3.11 19.28 -9.76
CA THR A 220 -4.57 19.07 -9.81
C THR A 220 -5.23 19.19 -8.43
N VAL A 221 -4.49 18.86 -7.37
CA VAL A 221 -4.99 18.99 -5.98
C VAL A 221 -4.84 20.43 -5.47
N ARG A 222 -3.74 21.11 -5.83
CA ARG A 222 -3.50 22.49 -5.46
C ARG A 222 -4.53 23.45 -6.09
N GLY A 223 -4.89 23.21 -7.37
CA GLY A 223 -5.78 24.09 -8.12
C GLY A 223 -5.29 25.54 -8.06
N ASP A 224 -6.18 26.47 -7.74
CA ASP A 224 -5.90 27.90 -7.64
C ASP A 224 -5.38 28.34 -6.26
N ALA A 225 -5.16 27.42 -5.31
CA ALA A 225 -4.61 27.76 -4.00
C ALA A 225 -3.13 28.19 -4.11
N ALA A 226 -2.69 29.04 -3.20
CA ALA A 226 -1.30 29.53 -3.18
C ALA A 226 -0.30 28.41 -2.94
N THR A 227 -0.67 27.42 -2.09
CA THR A 227 0.18 26.25 -1.80
C THR A 227 -0.63 24.98 -1.77
N LEU A 228 0.03 23.84 -2.02
CA LEU A 228 -0.59 22.51 -1.92
C LEU A 228 -1.12 22.26 -0.50
N ASN A 229 -0.35 22.65 0.52
CA ASN A 229 -0.75 22.58 1.93
C ASN A 229 -2.06 23.35 2.20
N GLN A 230 -2.16 24.58 1.71
CA GLN A 230 -3.38 25.37 1.84
C GLN A 230 -4.56 24.65 1.20
N ALA A 231 -4.40 24.15 -0.03
CA ALA A 231 -5.48 23.46 -0.76
C ALA A 231 -6.04 22.29 0.04
N VAL A 232 -5.19 21.35 0.48
CA VAL A 232 -5.68 20.14 1.17
C VAL A 232 -6.35 20.44 2.51
N ARG A 233 -5.93 21.53 3.20
CA ARG A 233 -6.48 21.91 4.50
C ARG A 233 -7.74 22.74 4.43
N THR A 234 -7.96 23.49 3.35
CA THR A 234 -9.10 24.43 3.24
C THR A 234 -10.14 24.02 2.21
N GLN A 235 -9.71 23.38 1.09
CA GLN A 235 -10.58 22.91 0.02
C GLN A 235 -10.76 21.39 0.07
N GLY A 236 -9.81 20.67 0.70
CA GLY A 236 -9.77 19.22 0.82
C GLY A 236 -9.32 18.52 -0.46
N TRP A 237 -9.29 17.21 -0.41
CA TRP A 237 -8.93 16.35 -1.53
C TRP A 237 -10.06 16.24 -2.57
N PRO A 238 -9.74 15.84 -3.82
CA PRO A 238 -10.76 15.61 -4.83
C PRO A 238 -11.82 14.61 -4.37
N ARG A 239 -13.05 14.79 -4.88
CA ARG A 239 -14.18 13.88 -4.62
C ARG A 239 -13.96 12.55 -5.33
N LEU A 240 -14.43 11.45 -4.76
CA LEU A 240 -14.33 10.13 -5.37
C LEU A 240 -15.01 10.07 -6.74
N SER A 241 -16.11 10.78 -6.94
CA SER A 241 -16.81 10.86 -8.22
C SER A 241 -15.95 11.38 -9.36
N THR A 242 -14.98 12.27 -9.08
CA THR A 242 -14.05 12.84 -10.07
C THR A 242 -12.67 12.18 -10.06
N SER A 243 -12.44 11.25 -9.14
CA SER A 243 -11.16 10.59 -8.91
C SER A 243 -11.13 9.12 -9.32
N ARG A 244 -12.29 8.52 -9.62
CA ARG A 244 -12.36 7.14 -10.09
C ARG A 244 -11.57 6.95 -11.39
N GLY A 245 -10.96 5.80 -11.54
CA GLY A 245 -10.11 5.47 -12.69
C GLY A 245 -8.77 6.19 -12.74
N LYS A 246 -8.39 6.91 -11.66
CA LYS A 246 -7.15 7.68 -11.61
C LYS A 246 -6.09 7.05 -10.71
N ILE A 247 -4.84 7.41 -11.02
CA ILE A 247 -3.64 6.96 -10.33
C ILE A 247 -2.98 8.16 -9.65
N MET A 248 -2.52 7.98 -8.43
CA MET A 248 -1.76 8.97 -7.67
C MET A 248 -0.38 8.38 -7.33
N PHE A 249 0.65 9.20 -7.39
CA PHE A 249 2.01 8.79 -7.04
C PHE A 249 2.53 9.58 -5.84
N ALA A 250 3.33 8.92 -5.00
CA ALA A 250 4.05 9.59 -3.93
C ALA A 250 5.46 9.02 -3.79
N LEU A 251 6.45 9.91 -3.61
CA LEU A 251 7.83 9.53 -3.33
C LEU A 251 7.92 9.06 -1.88
N ASP A 252 8.37 7.82 -1.68
CA ASP A 252 8.50 7.22 -0.34
C ASP A 252 9.71 7.78 0.43
N ASN A 253 10.73 8.23 -0.30
CA ASN A 253 11.96 8.77 0.29
C ASN A 253 11.73 10.06 1.06
N GLU A 254 12.44 10.19 2.18
CA GLU A 254 12.61 11.42 2.95
C GLU A 254 14.04 11.94 2.82
N GLY A 255 14.35 13.08 3.47
CA GLY A 255 15.70 13.67 3.50
C GLY A 255 16.22 14.05 2.13
N LYS A 256 17.47 13.71 1.83
CA LYS A 256 18.20 14.22 0.66
C LYS A 256 17.53 13.93 -0.69
N ILE A 257 16.91 12.77 -0.87
CA ILE A 257 16.24 12.39 -2.12
C ILE A 257 14.99 13.26 -2.29
N ARG A 258 14.14 13.33 -1.26
CA ARG A 258 12.98 14.24 -1.26
C ARG A 258 13.41 15.68 -1.52
N ASP A 259 14.43 16.19 -0.83
CA ASP A 259 14.88 17.57 -0.94
C ASP A 259 15.42 17.89 -2.34
N ARG A 260 16.00 16.91 -3.05
CA ARG A 260 16.38 17.05 -4.47
C ARG A 260 15.13 17.08 -5.36
N TYR A 261 14.17 16.18 -5.11
CA TYR A 261 12.96 16.09 -5.91
C TYR A 261 12.11 17.38 -5.84
N THR A 262 12.07 18.04 -4.68
CA THR A 262 11.28 19.27 -4.46
C THR A 262 12.03 20.54 -4.88
N ARG A 263 13.35 20.47 -5.07
CA ARG A 263 14.19 21.66 -5.37
C ARG A 263 13.76 22.33 -6.66
N GLY A 264 13.42 23.62 -6.59
CA GLY A 264 12.97 24.41 -7.73
C GLY A 264 11.51 24.23 -8.12
N TYR A 265 10.75 23.40 -7.36
CA TYR A 265 9.34 23.10 -7.62
C TYR A 265 8.46 23.47 -6.42
N PRO A 266 8.23 24.79 -6.17
CA PRO A 266 7.43 25.23 -5.03
C PRO A 266 6.05 24.58 -5.04
N SER A 267 5.60 24.07 -3.89
CA SER A 267 4.35 23.30 -3.76
C SER A 267 4.25 22.13 -4.77
N LEU A 268 5.37 21.54 -5.20
CA LEU A 268 5.48 20.50 -6.19
C LEU A 268 4.92 20.88 -7.58
N ALA A 269 4.91 22.16 -7.94
CA ALA A 269 4.42 22.64 -9.24
C ALA A 269 5.14 21.91 -10.40
N GLY A 270 4.40 21.26 -11.29
CA GLY A 270 4.93 20.48 -12.41
C GLY A 270 5.42 19.07 -12.07
N ARG A 271 5.57 18.70 -10.80
CA ARG A 271 5.91 17.34 -10.37
C ARG A 271 4.70 16.41 -10.43
N VAL A 272 4.96 15.10 -10.62
CA VAL A 272 3.90 14.08 -10.66
C VAL A 272 3.62 13.50 -9.27
N MET A 273 4.66 13.35 -8.44
CA MET A 273 4.55 12.69 -7.15
C MET A 273 4.35 13.67 -6.00
N PHE A 274 3.49 13.30 -5.06
CA PHE A 274 3.45 13.87 -3.72
C PHE A 274 4.70 13.44 -2.94
N VAL A 275 4.99 14.10 -1.81
CA VAL A 275 6.13 13.77 -0.95
C VAL A 275 5.73 13.77 0.52
N SER A 276 6.43 12.97 1.34
CA SER A 276 6.34 13.06 2.80
C SER A 276 7.18 14.24 3.29
N ALA A 277 6.57 15.42 3.32
CA ALA A 277 7.20 16.68 3.69
C ALA A 277 7.00 16.99 5.19
N PRO A 278 7.74 17.94 5.79
CA PRO A 278 7.45 18.45 7.13
C PRO A 278 6.03 19.01 7.20
N PRO A 279 5.27 18.76 8.30
CA PRO A 279 3.95 19.34 8.46
C PRO A 279 4.01 20.88 8.39
N GLY A 280 3.10 21.48 7.62
CA GLY A 280 3.00 22.93 7.46
C GLY A 280 3.88 23.52 6.35
N SER A 281 4.78 22.74 5.72
CA SER A 281 5.50 23.23 4.53
C SER A 281 4.54 23.33 3.33
N ASP A 282 4.89 24.16 2.35
CA ASP A 282 4.03 24.48 1.21
C ASP A 282 3.62 23.25 0.38
N GLU A 283 4.47 22.21 0.32
CA GLU A 283 4.25 20.94 -0.37
C GLU A 283 3.57 19.87 0.49
N ALA A 284 3.27 20.13 1.76
CA ALA A 284 2.71 19.14 2.68
C ALA A 284 1.26 18.78 2.31
N ALA A 285 1.05 17.54 1.90
CA ALA A 285 -0.26 16.97 1.60
C ALA A 285 -0.33 15.47 1.96
N PHE A 286 0.77 14.76 1.82
CA PHE A 286 0.91 13.34 2.08
C PHE A 286 2.00 13.08 3.13
N PHE A 287 1.79 12.06 3.97
CA PHE A 287 2.75 11.66 5.00
C PHE A 287 2.92 10.15 5.07
N LYS A 288 4.17 9.70 5.14
CA LYS A 288 4.51 8.34 5.52
C LYS A 288 4.74 8.28 7.03
N ARG A 289 4.02 7.37 7.71
CA ARG A 289 4.17 7.08 9.15
C ARG A 289 4.10 5.58 9.37
N ASN A 290 5.24 4.90 9.23
CA ASN A 290 5.31 3.43 9.26
C ASN A 290 4.93 2.81 10.61
N ASN A 291 5.00 3.58 11.70
CA ASN A 291 4.58 3.10 13.01
C ASN A 291 3.11 3.51 13.26
N PRO A 292 2.14 2.56 13.26
CA PRO A 292 0.74 2.89 13.46
C PRO A 292 0.39 3.32 14.89
N PHE A 293 1.32 3.16 15.84
CA PHE A 293 1.18 3.67 17.22
C PHE A 293 1.62 5.13 17.34
N ASP A 294 2.10 5.75 16.27
CA ASP A 294 2.47 7.17 16.25
C ASP A 294 1.20 8.04 16.34
N ARG A 295 1.06 8.74 17.46
CA ARG A 295 -0.08 9.62 17.72
C ARG A 295 -0.18 10.81 16.76
N SER A 296 0.88 11.13 16.02
CA SER A 296 0.83 12.18 15.00
C SER A 296 -0.09 11.82 13.83
N ILE A 297 -0.36 10.51 13.58
CA ILE A 297 -1.22 10.08 12.48
C ILE A 297 -2.60 10.69 12.58
N SER A 298 -3.27 10.51 13.72
CA SER A 298 -4.63 11.04 13.94
C SER A 298 -4.70 12.56 13.81
N HIS A 299 -3.64 13.24 14.29
CA HIS A 299 -3.54 14.70 14.17
C HIS A 299 -3.38 15.14 12.71
N LEU A 300 -2.51 14.49 11.93
CA LEU A 300 -2.33 14.76 10.50
C LEU A 300 -3.63 14.51 9.71
N VAL A 301 -4.29 13.40 9.98
CA VAL A 301 -5.58 13.06 9.36
C VAL A 301 -6.66 14.12 9.68
N SER A 302 -6.76 14.56 10.92
CA SER A 302 -7.73 15.61 11.32
C SER A 302 -7.45 16.98 10.67
N GLN A 303 -6.23 17.21 10.21
CA GLN A 303 -5.84 18.40 9.46
C GLN A 303 -6.11 18.28 7.95
N GLY A 304 -6.65 17.15 7.47
CA GLY A 304 -7.01 16.94 6.07
C GLY A 304 -5.90 16.28 5.24
N TYR A 305 -4.77 15.91 5.81
CA TYR A 305 -3.70 15.25 5.09
C TYR A 305 -3.99 13.77 4.81
N LEU A 306 -3.41 13.23 3.75
CA LEU A 306 -3.34 11.79 3.53
C LEU A 306 -2.15 11.19 4.28
N VAL A 307 -2.38 10.06 4.92
CA VAL A 307 -1.35 9.34 5.67
C VAL A 307 -1.31 7.87 5.24
N ARG A 308 -0.11 7.36 5.01
CA ARG A 308 0.16 5.93 4.85
C ARG A 308 0.82 5.39 6.11
N THR A 309 0.37 4.23 6.59
CA THR A 309 0.98 3.49 7.69
C THR A 309 1.15 2.01 7.37
N ARG A 310 1.81 1.23 8.23
CA ARG A 310 2.03 -0.21 8.05
C ARG A 310 1.34 -1.05 9.13
N ALA A 311 0.61 -2.08 8.69
CA ALA A 311 -0.05 -3.04 9.57
C ALA A 311 0.89 -4.11 10.13
N ASP A 312 2.03 -4.34 9.48
CA ASP A 312 3.04 -5.33 9.85
C ASP A 312 4.45 -4.87 9.45
N ALA A 313 5.46 -5.55 9.96
CA ALA A 313 6.86 -5.33 9.60
C ALA A 313 7.70 -6.58 9.86
N ASP A 314 8.66 -6.84 8.98
CA ASP A 314 9.68 -7.89 9.15
C ASP A 314 9.08 -9.29 9.40
N THR A 315 7.91 -9.58 8.83
CA THR A 315 7.16 -10.85 8.97
C THR A 315 6.74 -11.21 10.41
N ARG A 316 6.98 -10.35 11.40
CA ARG A 316 6.79 -10.65 12.84
C ARG A 316 5.34 -10.91 13.20
N GLU A 317 4.45 -10.06 12.74
CA GLU A 317 3.02 -10.14 13.02
C GLU A 317 2.42 -11.43 12.42
N ALA A 318 2.77 -11.76 11.18
CA ALA A 318 2.32 -12.98 10.52
C ALA A 318 2.84 -14.24 11.22
N ARG A 319 4.12 -14.27 11.64
CA ARG A 319 4.71 -15.41 12.34
C ARG A 319 4.11 -15.67 13.72
N SER A 320 3.66 -14.62 14.39
CA SER A 320 3.09 -14.72 15.75
C SER A 320 1.56 -14.66 15.77
N ASN A 321 0.91 -14.53 14.61
CA ASN A 321 -0.52 -14.24 14.47
C ASN A 321 -0.98 -13.05 15.35
N ASN A 322 -0.13 -12.01 15.42
CA ASN A 322 -0.38 -10.86 16.28
C ASN A 322 -1.03 -9.73 15.50
N THR A 323 -2.28 -9.44 15.78
CA THR A 323 -3.07 -8.43 15.07
C THR A 323 -2.99 -7.02 15.66
N LYS A 324 -2.31 -6.81 16.78
CA LYS A 324 -2.29 -5.52 17.50
C LYS A 324 -1.83 -4.36 16.63
N ARG A 325 -0.79 -4.57 15.81
CA ARG A 325 -0.26 -3.54 14.92
C ARG A 325 -1.24 -3.24 13.77
N ARG A 326 -1.87 -4.26 13.19
CA ARG A 326 -2.94 -4.13 12.19
C ARG A 326 -4.12 -3.33 12.74
N ASP A 327 -4.58 -3.72 13.92
CA ASP A 327 -5.76 -3.10 14.55
C ASP A 327 -5.46 -1.62 14.91
N ALA A 328 -4.23 -1.32 15.38
CA ALA A 328 -3.77 0.05 15.58
C ALA A 328 -3.69 0.84 14.25
N ALA A 329 -3.19 0.23 13.17
CA ALA A 329 -3.14 0.86 11.86
C ALA A 329 -4.53 1.25 11.36
N PHE A 330 -5.50 0.34 11.49
CA PHE A 330 -6.88 0.63 11.14
C PHE A 330 -7.54 1.70 12.03
N ALA A 331 -7.23 1.71 13.33
CA ALA A 331 -7.77 2.68 14.26
C ALA A 331 -7.11 4.07 14.17
N SER A 332 -5.92 4.17 13.60
CA SER A 332 -5.14 5.42 13.50
C SER A 332 -5.77 6.48 12.61
N GLY A 333 -6.68 6.08 11.71
CA GLY A 333 -7.30 6.94 10.70
C GLY A 333 -6.43 7.16 9.45
N ALA A 334 -5.23 6.56 9.37
CA ALA A 334 -4.44 6.59 8.13
C ALA A 334 -5.27 6.06 6.97
N GLN A 335 -5.29 6.79 5.84
CA GLN A 335 -6.08 6.42 4.68
C GLN A 335 -5.53 5.18 3.96
N PHE A 336 -4.20 4.99 3.98
CA PHE A 336 -3.55 3.86 3.36
C PHE A 336 -2.87 2.98 4.42
N VAL A 337 -3.36 1.75 4.55
CA VAL A 337 -2.82 0.75 5.49
C VAL A 337 -2.15 -0.35 4.68
N SER A 338 -0.80 -0.32 4.60
CA SER A 338 -0.07 -1.29 3.81
C SER A 338 0.41 -2.49 4.63
N THR A 339 0.58 -3.63 3.97
CA THR A 339 0.91 -4.92 4.54
C THR A 339 1.75 -5.77 3.60
N ASP A 340 2.51 -6.71 4.16
CA ASP A 340 3.14 -7.81 3.43
C ASP A 340 2.18 -9.01 3.28
N TYR A 341 1.04 -8.99 4.01
CA TYR A 341 0.08 -10.10 4.07
C TYR A 341 -1.37 -9.66 3.81
N PRO A 342 -1.71 -9.23 2.58
CA PRO A 342 -3.11 -8.96 2.21
C PRO A 342 -3.95 -10.24 2.21
N VAL A 343 -3.29 -11.40 2.13
CA VAL A 343 -3.85 -12.74 2.28
C VAL A 343 -2.99 -13.51 3.26
N ALA A 344 -3.60 -14.36 4.07
CA ALA A 344 -2.87 -15.20 5.01
C ALA A 344 -1.87 -16.12 4.30
N ASN A 345 -0.70 -16.31 4.92
CA ASN A 345 0.25 -17.34 4.54
C ASN A 345 0.09 -18.53 5.49
N PRO A 346 -0.55 -19.64 5.07
CA PRO A 346 -0.83 -20.78 5.95
C PRO A 346 0.42 -21.45 6.54
N ALA A 347 1.60 -21.24 5.92
CA ALA A 347 2.87 -21.72 6.46
C ALA A 347 3.33 -20.94 7.70
N LEU A 348 2.77 -19.75 7.95
CA LEU A 348 3.07 -18.92 9.11
C LEU A 348 1.89 -18.90 10.10
N SER A 349 0.73 -18.43 9.67
CA SER A 349 -0.50 -18.33 10.48
C SER A 349 -1.70 -17.86 9.64
N ASP A 350 -2.84 -17.63 10.29
CA ASP A 350 -4.04 -17.01 9.70
C ASP A 350 -3.98 -15.48 9.64
N TYR A 351 -2.84 -14.87 9.96
CA TYR A 351 -2.69 -13.41 9.89
C TYR A 351 -2.92 -12.88 8.48
N ALA A 352 -3.86 -11.94 8.36
CA ALA A 352 -4.11 -11.21 7.12
C ALA A 352 -4.58 -9.78 7.43
N VAL A 353 -4.41 -8.90 6.45
CA VAL A 353 -4.84 -7.51 6.52
C VAL A 353 -5.83 -7.24 5.40
N ALA A 354 -7.11 -7.32 5.73
CA ALA A 354 -8.23 -7.05 4.83
C ALA A 354 -9.38 -6.42 5.63
N PHE A 355 -10.27 -5.71 4.97
CA PHE A 355 -11.51 -5.28 5.58
C PHE A 355 -12.53 -6.43 5.62
N PRO A 356 -13.42 -6.48 6.64
CA PRO A 356 -14.53 -7.43 6.66
C PRO A 356 -15.33 -7.39 5.35
N GLY A 357 -15.68 -8.57 4.82
CA GLY A 357 -16.41 -8.69 3.56
C GLY A 357 -15.56 -8.47 2.30
N ASN A 358 -14.24 -8.41 2.44
CA ASN A 358 -13.30 -8.21 1.33
C ASN A 358 -13.62 -6.99 0.44
N VAL A 359 -14.02 -5.89 1.07
CA VAL A 359 -14.27 -4.63 0.36
C VAL A 359 -12.94 -3.90 0.09
N ALA A 360 -12.85 -3.18 -1.03
CA ALA A 360 -11.64 -2.43 -1.40
C ALA A 360 -11.40 -1.19 -0.51
N ALA A 361 -12.45 -0.65 0.10
CA ALA A 361 -12.38 0.52 0.95
C ALA A 361 -13.44 0.48 2.07
N ARG A 362 -13.21 1.27 3.10
CA ARG A 362 -14.20 1.62 4.10
C ARG A 362 -14.14 3.12 4.42
N CYS A 363 -15.13 3.60 5.12
CA CYS A 363 -15.08 4.97 5.65
C CYS A 363 -13.92 5.12 6.62
N ASN A 364 -13.24 6.28 6.55
CA ASN A 364 -12.23 6.62 7.53
C ASN A 364 -12.89 6.72 8.93
N PRO A 365 -12.33 6.10 9.99
CA PRO A 365 -12.92 6.12 11.32
C PRO A 365 -13.06 7.54 11.93
N PHE A 366 -12.33 8.52 11.41
CA PHE A 366 -12.44 9.93 11.83
C PHE A 366 -13.41 10.75 10.98
N ASN A 367 -14.01 10.16 9.96
CA ASN A 367 -15.05 10.84 9.20
C ASN A 367 -16.38 10.76 9.94
N THR A 368 -16.76 11.85 10.62
CA THR A 368 -18.03 11.95 11.36
C THR A 368 -19.18 12.49 10.49
N GLY A 369 -18.91 12.85 9.24
CA GLY A 369 -19.85 13.57 8.36
C GLY A 369 -20.82 12.72 7.56
N GLY A 370 -20.98 11.41 7.86
CA GLY A 370 -22.00 10.58 7.22
C GLY A 370 -21.55 9.79 6.00
N CYS A 371 -20.30 9.33 5.98
CA CYS A 371 -19.88 8.31 5.03
C CYS A 371 -20.67 7.01 5.31
N PRO A 372 -21.40 6.45 4.35
CA PRO A 372 -22.15 5.21 4.56
C PRO A 372 -21.19 4.04 4.85
N PHE A 373 -21.60 3.13 5.72
CA PHE A 373 -20.77 2.00 6.15
C PHE A 373 -20.44 1.00 5.02
N ASP A 374 -21.19 1.03 3.92
CA ASP A 374 -21.01 0.13 2.77
C ASP A 374 -20.63 0.95 1.53
N LEU A 375 -19.34 1.19 1.35
CA LEU A 375 -18.84 1.62 0.04
C LEU A 375 -19.19 0.52 -0.98
N PRO A 376 -19.82 0.85 -2.13
CA PRO A 376 -20.10 -0.14 -3.15
C PRO A 376 -18.80 -0.88 -3.51
N ARG A 377 -18.91 -2.19 -3.69
CA ARG A 377 -17.78 -2.98 -4.18
C ARG A 377 -17.29 -2.35 -5.46
N ASP A 378 -16.04 -1.97 -5.48
CA ASP A 378 -15.40 -1.31 -6.62
C ASP A 378 -15.41 -2.21 -7.85
N ILE A 379 -15.32 -3.50 -7.57
CA ILE A 379 -15.30 -4.61 -8.52
C ILE A 379 -15.97 -5.77 -7.79
N ALA A 380 -16.81 -6.52 -8.48
CA ALA A 380 -17.21 -7.83 -7.97
C ALA A 380 -15.92 -8.65 -7.80
N ILE A 381 -15.48 -8.82 -6.54
CA ILE A 381 -14.35 -9.69 -6.23
C ILE A 381 -14.74 -11.07 -6.73
N ARG A 382 -14.09 -11.51 -7.81
CA ARG A 382 -14.30 -12.82 -8.46
C ARG A 382 -13.59 -13.91 -7.71
#